data_01d96ccc219ea4c565ca70d7fcb6bdcb
#
_entry.id   01d96ccc219ea4c565ca70d7fcb6bdcb
#
_cell.length_a   1.000
_cell.length_b   1.000
_cell.length_c   1.000
_cell.angle_alpha   90.00
_cell.angle_beta   90.00
_cell.angle_gamma   90.00
#
_symmetry.space_group_name_H-M   'P 1'
#
loop_
_entity.id
_entity.type
_entity.pdbx_description
1 polymer ?
#
loop_
_entity_poly.entity_id
_entity_poly.type
_entity_poly.pdbx_seq_one_letter_code
_entity_poly.pdbx_strand_id
1 'polypeptide(L)'
;MNEEQLGWRDARISQRHRLWGVCPATDLDFPLLEYSNSRAVALIEYKHRSFRADLDHPSLLALGTLASNSRIPAWVAEYDPEDWSVKLHELNGEALDYMEAHPHTFRRLSEEQFVEVLHDLRGVRVPENVLESLRGGRAEINLLEKSPARAVPSSAQPTTT
;
A
#
# COMPACT_ATOMS: atom_id res chain seq x y z
N MET A 1 -0.91 -16.30 14.61
CA MET A 1 0.02 -15.27 14.10
C MET A 1 0.26 -15.62 12.66
N ASN A 2 -0.37 -14.90 11.75
CA ASN A 2 -0.10 -15.09 10.34
C ASN A 2 1.30 -14.52 10.07
N GLU A 3 2.22 -15.41 9.72
CA GLU A 3 3.49 -15.00 9.15
C GLU A 3 3.17 -14.28 7.85
N GLU A 4 3.39 -12.98 7.81
CA GLU A 4 3.44 -12.25 6.56
C GLU A 4 4.59 -12.83 5.73
N GLN A 5 4.25 -13.71 4.82
CA GLN A 5 5.18 -14.34 3.89
C GLN A 5 5.63 -13.36 2.80
N LEU A 6 5.97 -12.16 3.18
CA LEU A 6 6.75 -11.28 2.32
C LEU A 6 8.22 -11.57 2.65
N GLY A 7 8.80 -12.54 1.96
CA GLY A 7 10.11 -13.14 2.20
C GLY A 7 11.32 -12.21 2.07
N TRP A 8 11.12 -10.90 2.18
CA TRP A 8 12.14 -9.87 2.24
C TRP A 8 12.10 -9.01 3.52
N ARG A 9 11.03 -9.09 4.35
CA ARG A 9 10.98 -8.41 5.64
C ARG A 9 11.74 -9.21 6.69
N ASP A 10 12.77 -8.63 7.27
CA ASP A 10 13.45 -9.22 8.43
C ASP A 10 12.63 -8.90 9.69
N ALA A 11 11.76 -9.84 10.09
CA ALA A 11 10.96 -9.74 11.31
C ALA A 11 11.82 -9.47 12.57
N ARG A 12 13.11 -9.81 12.52
CA ARG A 12 14.04 -9.60 13.63
C ARG A 12 14.30 -8.12 13.90
N ILE A 13 14.21 -7.26 12.88
CA ILE A 13 14.41 -5.81 13.08
C ILE A 13 13.26 -5.21 13.90
N SER A 14 12.01 -5.59 13.60
CA SER A 14 10.85 -5.17 14.38
C SER A 14 10.89 -5.66 15.81
N GLN A 15 11.39 -6.90 16.03
CA GLN A 15 11.63 -7.43 17.38
C GLN A 15 12.71 -6.64 18.11
N ARG A 16 13.79 -6.25 17.43
CA ARG A 16 14.85 -5.42 18.00
C ARG A 16 14.34 -4.05 18.45
N HIS A 17 13.52 -3.38 17.61
CA HIS A 17 12.91 -2.10 17.98
C HIS A 17 12.06 -2.21 19.27
N ARG A 18 11.36 -3.33 19.47
CA ARG A 18 10.61 -3.58 20.72
C ARG A 18 11.53 -3.74 21.93
N LEU A 19 12.67 -4.38 21.74
CA LEU A 19 13.67 -4.57 22.82
C LEU A 19 14.37 -3.26 23.19
N TRP A 20 14.49 -2.32 22.26
CA TRP A 20 15.08 -1.00 22.53
C TRP A 20 14.14 -0.04 23.29
N GLY A 21 12.90 -0.47 23.55
CA GLY A 21 11.98 0.07 24.53
C GLY A 21 11.38 1.44 24.23
N VAL A 22 12.19 2.41 23.89
CA VAL A 22 11.78 3.82 23.66
C VAL A 22 11.91 4.27 22.21
N CYS A 23 12.09 3.32 21.29
CA CYS A 23 12.23 3.58 19.85
C CYS A 23 11.09 2.90 19.06
N PRO A 24 9.81 3.33 19.24
CA PRO A 24 8.72 2.77 18.47
C PRO A 24 8.94 3.06 16.98
N ALA A 25 8.75 2.05 16.16
CA ALA A 25 8.82 2.17 14.71
C ALA A 25 7.53 1.61 14.10
N THR A 26 7.06 2.23 13.04
CA THR A 26 5.96 1.73 12.22
C THR A 26 6.43 1.58 10.78
N ASP A 27 5.87 0.62 10.09
CA ASP A 27 6.11 0.44 8.66
C ASP A 27 5.28 1.44 7.86
N LEU A 28 5.79 1.82 6.70
CA LEU A 28 5.01 2.49 5.66
C LEU A 28 4.55 1.41 4.68
N ASP A 29 3.25 1.14 4.64
CA ASP A 29 2.73 0.05 3.82
C ASP A 29 2.91 0.35 2.33
N PHE A 30 2.35 1.45 1.83
CA PHE A 30 2.37 1.76 0.41
C PHE A 30 2.59 3.25 0.11
N PRO A 31 3.84 3.71 0.00
CA PRO A 31 4.11 4.98 -0.67
C PRO A 31 3.84 4.83 -2.18
N LEU A 32 2.86 5.57 -2.69
CA LEU A 32 2.60 5.65 -4.12
C LEU A 32 3.67 6.51 -4.79
N LEU A 33 4.35 5.94 -5.78
CA LEU A 33 5.51 6.57 -6.41
C LEU A 33 5.21 6.97 -7.86
N GLU A 34 5.71 8.16 -8.24
CA GLU A 34 5.89 8.50 -9.64
C GLU A 34 7.36 8.34 -10.01
N TYR A 35 7.66 7.29 -10.78
CA TYR A 35 9.03 6.89 -11.08
C TYR A 35 9.77 7.85 -12.01
N SER A 36 9.05 8.56 -12.89
CA SER A 36 9.68 9.47 -13.87
C SER A 36 10.45 10.60 -13.19
N ASN A 37 10.04 11.00 -12.00
CA ASN A 37 10.67 12.07 -11.22
C ASN A 37 11.11 11.62 -9.81
N SER A 38 11.08 10.32 -9.52
CA SER A 38 11.48 9.71 -8.24
C SER A 38 10.75 10.34 -7.04
N ARG A 39 9.46 10.65 -7.20
CA ARG A 39 8.67 11.37 -6.20
C ARG A 39 7.60 10.48 -5.60
N ALA A 40 7.44 10.50 -4.27
CA ALA A 40 6.25 10.02 -3.61
C ALA A 40 5.09 11.00 -3.87
N VAL A 41 3.92 10.49 -4.25
CA VAL A 41 2.73 11.30 -4.58
C VAL A 41 1.57 11.07 -3.62
N ALA A 42 1.60 9.99 -2.83
CA ALA A 42 0.65 9.72 -1.77
C ALA A 42 1.23 8.72 -0.77
N LEU A 43 0.66 8.66 0.45
CA LEU A 43 0.85 7.56 1.40
C LEU A 43 -0.49 6.87 1.63
N ILE A 44 -0.50 5.54 1.52
CA ILE A 44 -1.73 4.75 1.64
C ILE A 44 -1.50 3.59 2.62
N GLU A 45 -2.27 3.56 3.67
CA GLU A 45 -2.33 2.46 4.64
C GLU A 45 -3.52 1.58 4.31
N TYR A 46 -3.31 0.34 3.89
CA TYR A 46 -4.41 -0.56 3.58
C TYR A 46 -4.93 -1.29 4.81
N LYS A 47 -6.23 -1.28 4.99
CA LYS A 47 -6.92 -2.03 6.05
C LYS A 47 -8.03 -2.89 5.47
N HIS A 48 -8.08 -4.13 5.90
CA HIS A 48 -9.20 -5.01 5.57
C HIS A 48 -10.49 -4.48 6.21
N ARG A 49 -11.62 -4.52 5.51
CA ARG A 49 -12.92 -3.98 5.96
C ARG A 49 -13.40 -4.52 7.33
N SER A 50 -12.94 -5.71 7.75
CA SER A 50 -13.27 -6.25 9.06
C SER A 50 -12.49 -5.56 10.20
N PHE A 51 -11.45 -4.79 9.89
CA PHE A 51 -10.72 -4.00 10.85
C PHE A 51 -11.33 -2.61 10.89
N ARG A 52 -12.00 -2.31 12.01
CA ARG A 52 -12.43 -0.94 12.26
C ARG A 52 -11.18 -0.09 12.45
N ALA A 53 -10.88 0.76 11.47
CA ALA A 53 -9.72 1.64 11.56
C ALA A 53 -9.93 2.63 12.72
N ASP A 54 -9.04 2.56 13.71
CA ASP A 54 -8.94 3.61 14.73
C ASP A 54 -8.06 4.72 14.12
N LEU A 55 -8.71 5.72 13.53
CA LEU A 55 -8.03 6.83 12.85
C LEU A 55 -7.21 7.69 13.81
N ASP A 56 -7.51 7.64 15.11
CA ASP A 56 -6.76 8.34 16.16
C ASP A 56 -5.54 7.55 16.64
N HIS A 57 -5.30 6.36 16.07
CA HIS A 57 -4.13 5.57 16.45
C HIS A 57 -2.83 6.34 16.16
N PRO A 58 -1.88 6.41 17.11
CA PRO A 58 -0.67 7.21 16.98
C PRO A 58 0.15 6.96 15.70
N SER A 59 0.17 5.74 15.16
CA SER A 59 0.87 5.43 13.90
C SER A 59 0.21 6.11 12.69
N LEU A 60 -1.14 6.19 12.65
CA LEU A 60 -1.87 6.85 11.58
C LEU A 60 -1.72 8.38 11.66
N LEU A 61 -1.75 8.94 12.87
CA LEU A 61 -1.47 10.36 13.08
C LEU A 61 -0.03 10.73 12.66
N ALA A 62 0.95 9.87 12.97
CA ALA A 62 2.34 10.05 12.53
C ALA A 62 2.46 9.97 10.99
N LEU A 63 1.73 9.03 10.35
CA LEU A 63 1.67 8.92 8.89
C LEU A 63 1.09 10.19 8.25
N GLY A 64 -0.04 10.69 8.77
CA GLY A 64 -0.64 11.94 8.32
C GLY A 64 0.31 13.13 8.45
N THR A 65 1.01 13.24 9.59
CA THR A 65 2.01 14.29 9.83
C THR A 65 3.18 14.20 8.85
N LEU A 66 3.70 12.99 8.60
CA LEU A 66 4.78 12.77 7.63
C LEU A 66 4.35 13.20 6.22
N ALA A 67 3.14 12.84 5.82
CA ALA A 67 2.59 13.20 4.52
C ALA A 67 2.38 14.72 4.39
N SER A 68 1.85 15.39 5.41
CA SER A 68 1.69 16.85 5.42
C SER A 68 3.02 17.58 5.30
N ASN A 69 4.06 17.12 6.00
CA ASN A 69 5.40 17.68 5.87
C ASN A 69 5.96 17.53 4.44
N SER A 70 5.51 16.51 3.73
CA SER A 70 5.88 16.25 2.33
C SER A 70 4.90 16.88 1.33
N ARG A 71 3.81 17.52 1.80
CA ARG A 71 2.72 18.08 1.01
C ARG A 71 2.11 17.08 0.04
N ILE A 72 1.89 15.87 0.51
CA ILE A 72 1.23 14.81 -0.24
C ILE A 72 0.03 14.28 0.55
N PRO A 73 -1.02 13.81 -0.12
CA PRO A 73 -2.17 13.23 0.55
C PRO A 73 -1.82 11.89 1.23
N ALA A 74 -2.49 11.63 2.35
CA ALA A 74 -2.43 10.36 3.06
C ALA A 74 -3.82 9.84 3.40
N TRP A 75 -4.05 8.55 3.16
CA TRP A 75 -5.31 7.87 3.46
C TRP A 75 -5.12 6.55 4.18
N VAL A 76 -6.14 6.16 4.95
CA VAL A 76 -6.45 4.75 5.17
C VAL A 76 -7.38 4.30 4.05
N ALA A 77 -6.99 3.27 3.33
CA ALA A 77 -7.79 2.61 2.29
C ALA A 77 -8.38 1.31 2.87
N GLU A 78 -9.64 1.39 3.29
CA GLU A 78 -10.40 0.23 3.77
C GLU A 78 -10.90 -0.58 2.58
N TYR A 79 -10.31 -1.75 2.34
CA TYR A 79 -10.64 -2.59 1.20
C TYR A 79 -11.49 -3.81 1.56
N ASP A 80 -12.31 -4.23 0.59
CA ASP A 80 -13.06 -5.48 0.63
C ASP A 80 -12.39 -6.48 -0.32
N PRO A 81 -11.89 -7.63 0.15
CA PRO A 81 -11.22 -8.60 -0.71
C PRO A 81 -12.18 -9.38 -1.63
N GLU A 82 -13.50 -9.32 -1.40
CA GLU A 82 -14.47 -10.05 -2.22
C GLU A 82 -14.71 -9.35 -3.57
N ASP A 83 -14.80 -8.01 -3.56
CA ASP A 83 -15.09 -7.21 -4.74
C ASP A 83 -14.04 -6.13 -5.03
N TRP A 84 -12.99 -6.04 -4.18
CA TRP A 84 -11.92 -5.05 -4.26
C TRP A 84 -12.41 -3.59 -4.19
N SER A 85 -13.62 -3.39 -3.66
CA SER A 85 -14.08 -2.04 -3.38
C SER A 85 -13.30 -1.41 -2.23
N VAL A 86 -13.09 -0.09 -2.32
CA VAL A 86 -12.25 0.66 -1.38
C VAL A 86 -13.02 1.84 -0.83
N LYS A 87 -12.90 2.09 0.48
CA LYS A 87 -13.33 3.33 1.11
C LYS A 87 -12.10 4.07 1.61
N LEU A 88 -11.96 5.32 1.18
CA LEU A 88 -10.89 6.20 1.63
C LEU A 88 -11.29 6.95 2.89
N HIS A 89 -10.35 7.06 3.82
CA HIS A 89 -10.45 7.89 5.02
C HIS A 89 -9.21 8.78 5.05
N GLU A 90 -9.42 10.07 5.08
CA GLU A 90 -8.36 11.08 5.09
C GLU A 90 -7.56 11.02 6.39
N LEU A 91 -6.24 11.18 6.28
CA LEU A 91 -5.33 11.31 7.43
C LEU A 91 -4.69 12.69 7.53
N ASN A 92 -4.86 13.55 6.50
CA ASN A 92 -4.31 14.90 6.49
C ASN A 92 -5.14 15.84 5.60
N GLY A 93 -4.81 17.15 5.66
CA GLY A 93 -5.52 18.18 4.89
C GLY A 93 -5.39 17.98 3.38
N GLU A 94 -4.24 17.57 2.89
CA GLU A 94 -4.01 17.33 1.47
C GLU A 94 -4.91 16.21 0.92
N ALA A 95 -5.19 15.19 1.75
CA ALA A 95 -6.13 14.13 1.40
C ALA A 95 -7.56 14.64 1.34
N LEU A 96 -7.97 15.47 2.31
CA LEU A 96 -9.29 16.11 2.32
C LEU A 96 -9.48 17.04 1.12
N ASP A 97 -8.49 17.91 0.83
CA ASP A 97 -8.50 18.81 -0.32
C ASP A 97 -8.68 18.04 -1.65
N TYR A 98 -7.97 16.91 -1.79
CA TYR A 98 -8.14 16.04 -2.96
C TYR A 98 -9.56 15.48 -3.03
N MET A 99 -10.11 14.98 -1.91
CA MET A 99 -11.46 14.42 -1.88
C MET A 99 -12.54 15.45 -2.14
N GLU A 100 -12.37 16.69 -1.67
CA GLU A 100 -13.28 17.81 -1.98
C GLU A 100 -13.25 18.16 -3.48
N ALA A 101 -12.08 18.14 -4.11
CA ALA A 101 -11.95 18.32 -5.55
C ALA A 101 -12.53 17.13 -6.35
N HIS A 102 -12.62 15.95 -5.74
CA HIS A 102 -13.12 14.71 -6.36
C HIS A 102 -14.23 14.06 -5.51
N PRO A 103 -15.46 14.63 -5.45
CA PRO A 103 -16.50 14.26 -4.48
C PRO A 103 -16.94 12.79 -4.51
N HIS A 104 -16.70 12.07 -5.62
CA HIS A 104 -16.98 10.64 -5.71
C HIS A 104 -16.12 9.81 -4.75
N THR A 105 -14.95 10.30 -4.32
CA THR A 105 -14.03 9.62 -3.42
C THR A 105 -14.52 9.57 -1.96
N PHE A 106 -15.51 10.37 -1.58
CA PHE A 106 -16.18 10.25 -0.27
C PHE A 106 -17.04 8.99 -0.14
N ARG A 107 -17.33 8.32 -1.25
CA ARG A 107 -18.10 7.07 -1.27
C ARG A 107 -17.15 5.88 -1.33
N ARG A 108 -17.72 4.68 -1.17
CA ARG A 108 -16.98 3.45 -1.49
C ARG A 108 -16.77 3.38 -2.99
N LEU A 109 -15.53 3.26 -3.40
CA LEU A 109 -15.10 3.18 -4.79
C LEU A 109 -15.11 1.72 -5.26
N SER A 110 -15.47 1.47 -6.51
CA SER A 110 -15.13 0.20 -7.15
C SER A 110 -13.62 0.09 -7.36
N GLU A 111 -13.12 -1.11 -7.67
CA GLU A 111 -11.71 -1.32 -8.00
C GLU A 111 -11.26 -0.40 -9.16
N GLU A 112 -12.06 -0.29 -10.24
CA GLU A 112 -11.79 0.58 -11.37
C GLU A 112 -11.64 2.04 -10.95
N GLN A 113 -12.60 2.55 -10.17
CA GLN A 113 -12.56 3.93 -9.68
C GLN A 113 -11.36 4.19 -8.76
N PHE A 114 -10.99 3.22 -7.94
CA PHE A 114 -9.80 3.36 -7.08
C PHE A 114 -8.52 3.37 -7.92
N VAL A 115 -8.40 2.54 -8.95
CA VAL A 115 -7.28 2.56 -9.88
C VAL A 115 -7.20 3.89 -10.63
N GLU A 116 -8.34 4.49 -11.00
CA GLU A 116 -8.38 5.85 -11.59
C GLU A 116 -7.80 6.88 -10.62
N VAL A 117 -8.18 6.84 -9.33
CA VAL A 117 -7.62 7.73 -8.29
C VAL A 117 -6.09 7.58 -8.18
N LEU A 118 -5.58 6.34 -8.14
CA LEU A 118 -4.14 6.09 -8.07
C LEU A 118 -3.36 6.66 -9.26
N HIS A 119 -3.95 6.59 -10.46
CA HIS A 119 -3.34 7.12 -11.68
C HIS A 119 -3.43 8.64 -11.74
N ASP A 120 -4.55 9.22 -11.31
CA ASP A 120 -4.75 10.67 -11.24
C ASP A 120 -3.73 11.33 -10.30
N LEU A 121 -3.51 10.76 -9.12
CA LEU A 121 -2.48 11.21 -8.17
C LEU A 121 -1.06 11.23 -8.78
N ARG A 122 -0.78 10.35 -9.72
CA ARG A 122 0.47 10.33 -10.47
C ARG A 122 0.48 11.27 -11.67
N GLY A 123 -0.65 11.92 -11.98
CA GLY A 123 -0.79 12.77 -13.15
C GLY A 123 -0.77 12.02 -14.48
N VAL A 124 -1.16 10.73 -14.49
CA VAL A 124 -1.16 9.87 -15.67
C VAL A 124 -2.55 9.26 -15.89
N ARG A 125 -2.85 8.89 -17.13
CA ARG A 125 -4.10 8.19 -17.43
C ARG A 125 -3.94 6.70 -17.17
N VAL A 126 -5.04 6.05 -16.76
CA VAL A 126 -5.08 4.59 -16.67
C VAL A 126 -4.91 4.00 -18.09
N PRO A 127 -3.97 3.07 -18.30
CA PRO A 127 -3.83 2.38 -19.59
C PRO A 127 -5.11 1.60 -19.93
N GLU A 128 -5.54 1.63 -21.21
CA GLU A 128 -6.81 0.99 -21.63
C GLU A 128 -6.82 -0.51 -21.36
N ASN A 129 -5.71 -1.20 -21.54
CA ASN A 129 -5.59 -2.62 -21.24
C ASN A 129 -5.82 -2.94 -19.75
N VAL A 130 -5.53 -2.00 -18.84
CA VAL A 130 -5.82 -2.14 -17.40
C VAL A 130 -7.32 -2.01 -17.19
N LEU A 131 -7.97 -0.99 -17.77
CA LEU A 131 -9.42 -0.79 -17.67
C LEU A 131 -10.19 -1.98 -18.28
N GLU A 132 -9.78 -2.48 -19.43
CA GLU A 132 -10.37 -3.66 -20.05
C GLU A 132 -10.26 -4.89 -19.14
N SER A 133 -9.10 -5.08 -18.50
CA SER A 133 -8.88 -6.18 -17.57
C SER A 133 -9.80 -6.09 -16.35
N LEU A 134 -9.98 -4.90 -15.79
CA LEU A 134 -10.86 -4.67 -14.64
C LEU A 134 -12.34 -4.88 -14.99
N ARG A 135 -12.78 -4.42 -16.18
CA ARG A 135 -14.15 -4.57 -16.68
C ARG A 135 -14.48 -5.99 -17.11
N GLY A 136 -13.52 -6.73 -17.64
CA GLY A 136 -13.69 -8.12 -18.11
C GLY A 136 -13.93 -9.13 -16.99
N GLY A 137 -13.99 -8.68 -15.75
CA GLY A 137 -14.15 -9.49 -14.56
C GLY A 137 -12.93 -10.35 -14.29
N ARG A 138 -12.21 -10.05 -13.23
CA ARG A 138 -11.12 -10.84 -12.63
C ARG A 138 -10.25 -11.57 -13.65
N ALA A 139 -9.46 -10.83 -14.40
CA ALA A 139 -8.22 -11.42 -14.89
C ALA A 139 -7.50 -11.94 -13.65
N GLU A 140 -7.50 -13.27 -13.50
CA GLU A 140 -6.91 -14.00 -12.42
C GLU A 140 -5.59 -13.35 -12.01
N ILE A 141 -5.47 -12.89 -10.78
CA ILE A 141 -4.19 -12.58 -10.13
C ILE A 141 -3.42 -13.91 -9.93
N ASN A 142 -3.53 -14.81 -10.86
CA ASN A 142 -2.77 -16.05 -10.99
C ASN A 142 -1.34 -15.80 -11.53
N LEU A 143 -0.95 -14.56 -11.81
CA LEU A 143 0.40 -14.24 -12.31
C LEU A 143 1.45 -14.09 -11.22
N LEU A 144 1.07 -13.91 -9.96
CA LEU A 144 2.04 -13.81 -8.86
C LEU A 144 2.31 -15.12 -8.13
N GLU A 145 1.42 -16.12 -8.23
CA GLU A 145 1.65 -17.43 -7.61
C GLU A 145 2.55 -18.37 -8.43
N LYS A 146 2.87 -18.03 -9.68
CA LYS A 146 3.73 -18.86 -10.56
C LYS A 146 5.10 -18.26 -10.84
N SER A 147 5.62 -17.40 -9.98
CA SER A 147 7.06 -17.10 -10.06
C SER A 147 7.81 -18.28 -9.39
N PRO A 148 8.49 -19.16 -10.15
CA PRO A 148 9.24 -20.23 -9.54
C PRO A 148 10.31 -19.62 -8.66
N ALA A 149 10.34 -19.99 -7.38
CA ALA A 149 11.40 -19.64 -6.46
C ALA A 149 12.74 -19.88 -7.17
N ARG A 150 13.48 -18.82 -7.39
CA ARG A 150 14.80 -18.86 -8.01
C ARG A 150 15.65 -19.77 -7.13
N ALA A 151 15.95 -20.99 -7.61
CA ALA A 151 16.80 -21.94 -6.94
C ALA A 151 18.13 -21.23 -6.64
N VAL A 152 18.42 -21.03 -5.36
CA VAL A 152 19.72 -20.57 -4.89
C VAL A 152 20.71 -21.70 -5.24
N PRO A 153 21.76 -21.45 -6.04
CA PRO A 153 22.74 -22.47 -6.30
C PRO A 153 23.43 -22.84 -4.98
N SER A 154 23.33 -24.11 -4.63
CA SER A 154 24.04 -24.71 -3.50
C SER A 154 25.54 -24.47 -3.67
N SER A 155 26.11 -23.60 -2.82
CA SER A 155 27.55 -23.39 -2.75
C SER A 155 28.23 -24.66 -2.35
N ALA A 156 29.08 -25.19 -3.25
CA ALA A 156 29.94 -26.35 -3.05
C ALA A 156 30.78 -26.17 -1.78
N GLN A 157 30.81 -27.22 -0.95
CA GLN A 157 31.70 -27.28 0.19
C GLN A 157 33.14 -27.42 -0.29
N PRO A 158 34.12 -26.77 0.35
CA PRO A 158 35.52 -27.01 0.07
C PRO A 158 35.93 -28.35 0.67
N THR A 159 36.42 -29.23 -0.18
CA THR A 159 37.14 -30.47 0.19
C THR A 159 38.48 -30.11 0.83
N THR A 160 38.62 -30.40 2.12
CA THR A 160 39.90 -30.42 2.83
C THR A 160 40.68 -31.67 2.42
N THR A 161 41.88 -31.47 1.94
CA THR A 161 42.97 -32.46 1.88
C THR A 161 44.05 -32.03 2.85
#